data_f0a18bb9e4830c19b51ea55d3efd9115
#
_entry.id   f0a18bb9e4830c19b51ea55d3efd9115
#
_cell.length_a   1.000
_cell.length_b   1.000
_cell.length_c   1.000
_cell.angle_alpha   90.00
_cell.angle_beta   90.00
_cell.angle_gamma   90.00
#
_symmetry.space_group_name_H-M   'P 1'
#
loop_
_entity.id
_entity.type
_entity.pdbx_description
1 polymer ?
#
loop_
_entity_poly.entity_id
_entity_poly.type
_entity_poly.pdbx_seq_one_letter_code
_entity_poly.pdbx_strand_id
1 'polypeptide(L)'
;MDDGSRLPRRGPARIIDWITGFFSGILQFFKGSQKDAVTEKEIISMVDEAHEKGVLQKDEAEMIQNIFAFEDKEAGAVMTHRSSVAAFAMEDLLKDVVEHMMEEGNSRYPVYGENMDDVRGIIHYKDALKFFTQNSWAKFKPLEELPGLIRKATFVPETRHVGQLFRTMQARQVHMAVVVDEYGQTAGIITMEDILEDEDRYSGR
;
A
#
# COMPACT_ATOMS: atom_id res chain seq x y z
N MET A 1 -9.56 19.85 41.50
CA MET A 1 -10.00 20.54 40.28
C MET A 1 -8.83 20.45 39.31
N ASP A 2 -8.81 19.42 38.50
CA ASP A 2 -7.76 19.18 37.53
C ASP A 2 -8.47 18.88 36.20
N ASP A 3 -8.48 19.90 35.33
CA ASP A 3 -9.13 19.85 34.03
C ASP A 3 -8.10 19.44 32.99
N GLY A 4 -7.99 18.12 32.80
CA GLY A 4 -7.13 17.50 31.81
C GLY A 4 -7.76 17.54 30.41
N SER A 5 -7.62 18.64 29.69
CA SER A 5 -7.99 18.75 28.28
C SER A 5 -7.14 17.80 27.41
N ARG A 6 -7.68 16.62 27.15
CA ARG A 6 -7.14 15.68 26.17
C ARG A 6 -7.47 16.19 24.75
N LEU A 7 -6.45 16.66 24.05
CA LEU A 7 -6.54 16.92 22.62
C LEU A 7 -6.87 15.61 21.87
N PRO A 8 -7.84 15.60 20.96
CA PRO A 8 -8.16 14.41 20.18
C PRO A 8 -7.04 14.12 19.19
N ARG A 9 -6.43 12.94 19.28
CA ARG A 9 -5.50 12.42 18.28
C ARG A 9 -6.23 12.33 16.93
N ARG A 10 -5.84 13.16 15.97
CA ARG A 10 -6.30 13.10 14.58
C ARG A 10 -5.66 11.86 13.93
N GLY A 11 -6.40 10.77 13.83
CA GLY A 11 -5.98 9.57 13.13
C GLY A 11 -6.22 9.67 11.61
N PRO A 12 -5.51 8.87 10.79
CA PRO A 12 -5.57 8.88 9.32
C PRO A 12 -6.97 8.57 8.75
N ALA A 13 -7.87 8.02 9.54
CA ALA A 13 -9.26 7.72 9.14
C ALA A 13 -10.05 8.93 8.61
N ARG A 14 -9.77 10.14 9.09
CA ARG A 14 -10.54 11.35 8.66
C ARG A 14 -10.15 11.85 7.27
N ILE A 15 -8.94 11.57 6.79
CA ILE A 15 -8.51 11.94 5.42
C ILE A 15 -9.21 11.01 4.43
N ILE A 16 -9.29 9.72 4.75
CA ILE A 16 -9.95 8.71 3.92
C ILE A 16 -11.46 8.99 3.82
N ASP A 17 -12.12 9.36 4.91
CA ASP A 17 -13.55 9.73 4.91
C ASP A 17 -13.80 11.01 4.10
N TRP A 18 -12.87 11.95 4.08
CA TRP A 18 -12.98 13.16 3.29
C TRP A 18 -12.81 12.89 1.80
N ILE A 19 -11.82 12.06 1.42
CA ILE A 19 -11.58 11.64 0.02
C ILE A 19 -12.79 10.86 -0.52
N THR A 20 -13.31 9.88 0.24
CA THR A 20 -14.48 9.09 -0.18
C THR A 20 -15.77 9.94 -0.23
N GLY A 21 -15.93 10.89 0.67
CA GLY A 21 -17.05 11.84 0.68
C GLY A 21 -17.01 12.80 -0.51
N PHE A 22 -15.82 13.28 -0.88
CA PHE A 22 -15.61 14.16 -2.01
C PHE A 22 -15.87 13.43 -3.35
N PHE A 23 -15.40 12.20 -3.49
CA PHE A 23 -15.65 11.36 -4.67
C PHE A 23 -17.13 11.02 -4.85
N SER A 24 -17.86 10.70 -3.78
CA SER A 24 -19.29 10.42 -3.86
C SER A 24 -20.10 11.67 -4.20
N GLY A 25 -19.66 12.85 -3.78
CA GLY A 25 -20.28 14.14 -4.11
C GLY A 25 -20.13 14.49 -5.60
N ILE A 26 -18.93 14.31 -6.16
CA ILE A 26 -18.64 14.53 -7.58
C ILE A 26 -19.45 13.54 -8.44
N LEU A 27 -19.47 12.25 -8.11
CA LEU A 27 -20.24 11.24 -8.83
C LEU A 27 -21.76 11.48 -8.77
N GLN A 28 -22.29 12.04 -7.68
CA GLN A 28 -23.72 12.41 -7.61
C GLN A 28 -24.06 13.64 -8.44
N PHE A 29 -23.14 14.61 -8.56
CA PHE A 29 -23.34 15.79 -9.40
C PHE A 29 -23.42 15.42 -10.89
N PHE A 30 -22.67 14.40 -11.35
CA PHE A 30 -22.67 13.92 -12.73
C PHE A 30 -23.82 12.94 -13.06
N LYS A 31 -24.54 12.38 -12.06
CA LYS A 31 -25.68 11.50 -12.29
C LYS A 31 -26.94 12.20 -12.82
N GLY A 32 -26.93 13.52 -12.85
CA GLY A 32 -28.07 14.35 -13.27
C GLY A 32 -28.17 14.70 -14.75
N SER A 33 -27.17 14.36 -15.61
CA SER A 33 -27.20 14.68 -17.04
C SER A 33 -27.21 13.40 -17.87
N GLN A 34 -28.33 13.12 -18.46
CA GLN A 34 -28.50 12.05 -19.44
C GLN A 34 -27.80 12.41 -20.76
N LYS A 35 -27.01 11.45 -21.30
CA LYS A 35 -26.41 11.40 -22.64
C LYS A 35 -25.14 12.24 -22.82
N ASP A 36 -24.09 11.69 -22.47
CA ASP A 36 -22.77 11.50 -23.06
C ASP A 36 -21.85 11.12 -21.91
N ALA A 37 -21.21 9.96 -21.96
CA ALA A 37 -20.27 9.55 -20.94
C ALA A 37 -19.09 10.53 -20.97
N VAL A 38 -19.07 11.47 -20.02
CA VAL A 38 -17.95 12.42 -19.85
C VAL A 38 -16.68 11.60 -19.68
N THR A 39 -15.74 11.79 -20.56
CA THR A 39 -14.46 11.08 -20.51
C THR A 39 -13.53 11.74 -19.51
N GLU A 40 -12.58 10.98 -18.97
CA GLU A 40 -11.52 11.50 -18.09
C GLU A 40 -10.81 12.71 -18.70
N LYS A 41 -10.48 12.64 -20.01
CA LYS A 41 -9.86 13.76 -20.75
C LYS A 41 -10.72 15.03 -20.75
N GLU A 42 -12.03 14.89 -20.83
CA GLU A 42 -12.94 16.03 -20.76
C GLU A 42 -12.96 16.63 -19.35
N ILE A 43 -12.91 15.79 -18.30
CA ILE A 43 -12.82 16.27 -16.91
C ILE A 43 -11.51 17.02 -16.69
N ILE A 44 -10.38 16.48 -17.14
CA ILE A 44 -9.07 17.13 -17.04
C ILE A 44 -9.11 18.47 -17.77
N SER A 45 -9.65 18.52 -19.01
CA SER A 45 -9.79 19.76 -19.75
C SER A 45 -10.68 20.80 -19.04
N MET A 46 -11.73 20.36 -18.35
CA MET A 46 -12.58 21.27 -17.53
C MET A 46 -11.84 21.80 -16.31
N VAL A 47 -10.98 21.00 -15.70
CA VAL A 47 -10.12 21.41 -14.58
C VAL A 47 -9.11 22.46 -15.03
N ASP A 48 -8.46 22.26 -16.17
CA ASP A 48 -7.52 23.23 -16.77
C ASP A 48 -8.21 24.55 -17.07
N GLU A 49 -9.40 24.51 -17.70
CA GLU A 49 -10.19 25.70 -17.98
C GLU A 49 -10.64 26.43 -16.71
N ALA A 50 -11.00 25.70 -15.66
CA ALA A 50 -11.38 26.27 -14.36
C ALA A 50 -10.18 26.95 -13.68
N HIS A 51 -8.97 26.39 -13.83
CA HIS A 51 -7.74 26.99 -13.35
C HIS A 51 -7.42 28.27 -14.13
N GLU A 52 -7.45 28.24 -15.46
CA GLU A 52 -7.20 29.43 -16.31
C GLU A 52 -8.18 30.57 -16.01
N LYS A 53 -9.42 30.27 -15.67
CA LYS A 53 -10.45 31.24 -15.27
C LYS A 53 -10.33 31.71 -13.82
N GLY A 54 -9.35 31.19 -13.05
CA GLY A 54 -9.14 31.54 -11.66
C GLY A 54 -10.20 31.01 -10.70
N VAL A 55 -11.00 30.02 -11.12
CA VAL A 55 -11.99 29.30 -10.28
C VAL A 55 -11.31 28.30 -9.37
N LEU A 56 -10.27 27.60 -9.89
CA LEU A 56 -9.41 26.69 -9.15
C LEU A 56 -8.03 27.29 -8.98
N GLN A 57 -7.43 27.09 -7.81
CA GLN A 57 -6.02 27.41 -7.60
C GLN A 57 -5.16 26.34 -8.29
N LYS A 58 -3.88 26.66 -8.50
CA LYS A 58 -2.95 25.76 -9.20
C LYS A 58 -2.81 24.42 -8.50
N ASP A 59 -2.64 24.43 -7.19
CA ASP A 59 -2.52 23.26 -6.34
C ASP A 59 -3.81 22.39 -6.33
N GLU A 60 -4.99 23.01 -6.40
CA GLU A 60 -6.26 22.29 -6.51
C GLU A 60 -6.39 21.56 -7.87
N ALA A 61 -6.01 22.22 -8.96
CA ALA A 61 -6.03 21.63 -10.28
C ALA A 61 -5.02 20.48 -10.40
N GLU A 62 -3.78 20.68 -9.93
CA GLU A 62 -2.74 19.64 -9.88
C GLU A 62 -3.19 18.43 -9.04
N MET A 63 -3.84 18.65 -7.90
CA MET A 63 -4.36 17.56 -7.06
C MET A 63 -5.41 16.71 -7.81
N ILE A 64 -6.33 17.34 -8.54
CA ILE A 64 -7.34 16.61 -9.32
C ILE A 64 -6.68 15.81 -10.45
N GLN A 65 -5.71 16.39 -11.17
CA GLN A 65 -4.98 15.67 -12.23
C GLN A 65 -4.19 14.49 -11.68
N ASN A 66 -3.56 14.64 -10.51
CA ASN A 66 -2.81 13.59 -9.84
C ASN A 66 -3.70 12.41 -9.43
N ILE A 67 -4.96 12.66 -9.04
CA ILE A 67 -5.91 11.59 -8.73
C ILE A 67 -6.16 10.70 -9.97
N PHE A 68 -6.33 11.29 -11.16
CA PHE A 68 -6.51 10.51 -12.39
C PHE A 68 -5.23 9.76 -12.77
N ALA A 69 -4.08 10.44 -12.73
CA ALA A 69 -2.78 9.83 -13.00
C ALA A 69 -2.47 8.64 -12.05
N PHE A 70 -2.92 8.72 -10.80
CA PHE A 70 -2.79 7.65 -9.82
C PHE A 70 -3.63 6.41 -10.16
N GLU A 71 -4.87 6.61 -10.63
CA GLU A 71 -5.75 5.48 -10.98
C GLU A 71 -5.21 4.68 -12.18
N ASP A 72 -4.48 5.32 -13.10
CA ASP A 72 -3.94 4.70 -14.32
C ASP A 72 -2.59 4.01 -14.12
N LYS A 73 -1.86 4.30 -13.04
CA LYS A 73 -0.58 3.65 -12.76
C LYS A 73 -0.74 2.16 -12.52
N GLU A 74 0.24 1.40 -12.97
CA GLU A 74 0.35 -0.03 -12.72
C GLU A 74 1.20 -0.31 -11.46
N ALA A 75 0.94 -1.43 -10.80
CA ALA A 75 1.66 -1.86 -9.60
C ALA A 75 3.18 -1.96 -9.83
N GLY A 76 3.59 -2.38 -11.03
CA GLY A 76 5.00 -2.45 -11.43
C GLY A 76 5.73 -1.11 -11.41
N ALA A 77 5.01 0.02 -11.60
CA ALA A 77 5.61 1.35 -11.57
C ALA A 77 5.83 1.90 -10.14
N VAL A 78 5.12 1.35 -9.15
CA VAL A 78 5.10 1.85 -7.76
C VAL A 78 5.78 0.87 -6.80
N MET A 79 5.92 -0.40 -7.18
CA MET A 79 6.47 -1.46 -6.34
C MET A 79 7.92 -1.20 -5.92
N THR A 80 8.32 -1.75 -4.79
CA THR A 80 9.73 -1.99 -4.47
C THR A 80 10.21 -3.20 -5.26
N HIS A 81 11.19 -3.00 -6.17
CA HIS A 81 11.74 -4.07 -7.01
C HIS A 81 12.39 -5.17 -6.19
N ARG A 82 12.33 -6.44 -6.68
CA ARG A 82 12.85 -7.63 -5.99
C ARG A 82 14.30 -7.51 -5.53
N SER A 83 15.13 -6.77 -6.27
CA SER A 83 16.54 -6.55 -5.91
C SER A 83 16.74 -5.69 -4.66
N SER A 84 15.73 -4.95 -4.26
CA SER A 84 15.73 -4.05 -3.10
C SER A 84 14.84 -4.54 -1.95
N VAL A 85 14.21 -5.71 -2.12
CA VAL A 85 13.34 -6.30 -1.11
C VAL A 85 14.17 -7.05 -0.07
N ALA A 86 14.06 -6.64 1.19
CA ALA A 86 14.52 -7.45 2.31
C ALA A 86 13.53 -8.61 2.53
N ALA A 87 14.03 -9.84 2.49
CA ALA A 87 13.23 -11.06 2.62
C ALA A 87 14.02 -12.13 3.39
N PHE A 88 13.33 -13.17 3.88
CA PHE A 88 13.93 -14.26 4.64
C PHE A 88 13.67 -15.60 3.97
N ALA A 89 14.62 -16.53 4.13
CA ALA A 89 14.41 -17.92 3.74
C ALA A 89 13.63 -18.68 4.81
N MET A 90 12.89 -19.72 4.40
CA MET A 90 12.19 -20.61 5.33
C MET A 90 13.15 -21.32 6.31
N GLU A 91 14.41 -21.52 5.91
CA GLU A 91 15.48 -22.12 6.69
C GLU A 91 16.19 -21.17 7.68
N ASP A 92 15.91 -19.85 7.60
CA ASP A 92 16.53 -18.86 8.48
C ASP A 92 16.05 -19.05 9.93
N LEU A 93 16.98 -18.91 10.88
CA LEU A 93 16.69 -19.04 12.30
C LEU A 93 15.90 -17.82 12.81
N LEU A 94 14.89 -18.05 13.62
CA LEU A 94 14.05 -16.97 14.16
C LEU A 94 14.88 -15.87 14.86
N LYS A 95 15.98 -16.23 15.53
CA LYS A 95 16.88 -15.27 16.19
C LYS A 95 17.44 -14.28 15.18
N ASP A 96 18.04 -14.81 14.09
CA ASP A 96 18.72 -13.99 13.08
C ASP A 96 17.71 -13.13 12.32
N VAL A 97 16.52 -13.68 12.04
CA VAL A 97 15.39 -12.96 11.44
C VAL A 97 14.96 -11.77 12.30
N VAL A 98 14.78 -11.98 13.62
CA VAL A 98 14.34 -10.89 14.52
C VAL A 98 15.44 -9.83 14.64
N GLU A 99 16.71 -10.22 14.75
CA GLU A 99 17.83 -9.29 14.79
C GLU A 99 17.88 -8.42 13.51
N HIS A 100 17.77 -9.04 12.35
CA HIS A 100 17.75 -8.32 11.06
C HIS A 100 16.53 -7.38 10.94
N MET A 101 15.34 -7.84 11.35
CA MET A 101 14.13 -7.00 11.35
C MET A 101 14.27 -5.76 12.25
N MET A 102 15.01 -5.86 13.36
CA MET A 102 15.27 -4.72 14.25
C MET A 102 16.21 -3.69 13.61
N GLU A 103 17.14 -4.14 12.78
CA GLU A 103 18.08 -3.27 12.07
C GLU A 103 17.40 -2.55 10.89
N GLU A 104 16.64 -3.28 10.08
CA GLU A 104 15.94 -2.74 8.91
C GLU A 104 14.73 -1.86 9.25
N GLY A 105 14.02 -2.18 10.32
CA GLY A 105 12.90 -1.38 10.82
C GLY A 105 11.59 -1.56 10.06
N ASN A 106 11.51 -2.43 9.06
CA ASN A 106 10.27 -2.70 8.32
C ASN A 106 9.27 -3.52 9.15
N SER A 107 7.98 -3.33 8.90
CA SER A 107 6.92 -4.04 9.63
C SER A 107 6.62 -5.45 9.11
N ARG A 108 6.92 -5.72 7.83
CA ARG A 108 6.58 -6.97 7.12
C ARG A 108 7.67 -7.34 6.15
N TYR A 109 7.87 -8.65 5.98
CA TYR A 109 8.89 -9.21 5.10
C TYR A 109 8.35 -10.43 4.38
N PRO A 110 8.60 -10.60 3.09
CA PRO A 110 8.36 -11.86 2.39
C PRO A 110 9.22 -12.97 2.98
N VAL A 111 8.69 -14.18 2.99
CA VAL A 111 9.43 -15.40 3.33
C VAL A 111 9.34 -16.33 2.14
N TYR A 112 10.49 -16.80 1.65
CA TYR A 112 10.61 -17.66 0.48
C TYR A 112 11.18 -19.03 0.82
N GLY A 113 10.89 -20.02 -0.04
CA GLY A 113 11.46 -21.35 0.04
C GLY A 113 12.83 -21.41 -0.60
N GLU A 114 12.91 -21.88 -1.87
CA GLU A 114 14.18 -22.02 -2.56
C GLU A 114 14.79 -20.68 -3.02
N ASN A 115 13.95 -19.76 -3.46
CA ASN A 115 14.35 -18.42 -3.93
C ASN A 115 13.16 -17.45 -3.91
N MET A 116 13.38 -16.20 -4.31
CA MET A 116 12.35 -15.14 -4.32
C MET A 116 11.16 -15.42 -5.25
N ASP A 117 11.23 -16.38 -6.16
CA ASP A 117 10.08 -16.77 -6.99
C ASP A 117 9.18 -17.80 -6.27
N ASP A 118 9.66 -18.37 -5.16
CA ASP A 118 8.92 -19.29 -4.29
C ASP A 118 8.53 -18.63 -2.97
N VAL A 119 7.80 -17.52 -3.02
CA VAL A 119 7.32 -16.83 -1.81
C VAL A 119 6.24 -17.66 -1.12
N ARG A 120 6.55 -18.14 0.09
CA ARG A 120 5.68 -18.97 0.93
C ARG A 120 4.71 -18.17 1.78
N GLY A 121 5.05 -16.90 2.11
CA GLY A 121 4.19 -16.06 2.91
C GLY A 121 4.85 -14.76 3.33
N ILE A 122 4.24 -14.12 4.30
CA ILE A 122 4.70 -12.85 4.91
C ILE A 122 4.87 -13.06 6.40
N ILE A 123 6.01 -12.65 6.93
CA ILE A 123 6.26 -12.59 8.37
C ILE A 123 6.10 -11.14 8.85
N HIS A 124 5.41 -10.97 9.97
CA HIS A 124 5.22 -9.66 10.60
C HIS A 124 6.20 -9.49 11.76
N TYR A 125 6.90 -8.37 11.80
CA TYR A 125 7.85 -8.07 12.89
C TYR A 125 7.24 -8.23 14.29
N LYS A 126 6.02 -7.72 14.51
CA LYS A 126 5.35 -7.84 15.82
C LYS A 126 5.06 -9.29 16.21
N ASP A 127 4.69 -10.13 15.23
CA ASP A 127 4.40 -11.55 15.49
C ASP A 127 5.71 -12.30 15.74
N ALA A 128 6.76 -12.05 14.95
CA ALA A 128 8.09 -12.61 15.14
C ALA A 128 8.66 -12.27 16.53
N LEU A 129 8.61 -10.99 16.91
CA LEU A 129 9.09 -10.52 18.22
C LEU A 129 8.30 -11.13 19.37
N LYS A 130 6.98 -11.20 19.25
CA LYS A 130 6.11 -11.86 20.25
C LYS A 130 6.46 -13.34 20.38
N PHE A 131 6.60 -14.03 19.26
CA PHE A 131 6.94 -15.47 19.24
C PHE A 131 8.31 -15.72 19.86
N PHE A 132 9.31 -14.89 19.50
CA PHE A 132 10.67 -14.93 20.00
C PHE A 132 10.75 -14.71 21.53
N THR A 133 9.95 -13.77 22.06
CA THR A 133 9.96 -13.46 23.49
C THR A 133 9.20 -14.46 24.34
N GLN A 134 8.11 -15.02 23.80
CA GLN A 134 7.26 -15.97 24.54
C GLN A 134 7.73 -17.42 24.45
N ASN A 135 8.57 -17.79 23.47
CA ASN A 135 8.97 -19.16 23.20
C ASN A 135 10.49 -19.30 23.15
N SER A 136 11.13 -19.52 24.31
CA SER A 136 12.60 -19.64 24.38
C SER A 136 13.17 -20.75 23.50
N TRP A 137 12.41 -21.82 23.30
CA TRP A 137 12.77 -22.98 22.47
C TRP A 137 12.82 -22.65 20.98
N ALA A 138 12.04 -21.65 20.53
CA ALA A 138 11.88 -21.30 19.13
C ALA A 138 13.03 -20.43 18.58
N LYS A 139 13.82 -19.83 19.44
CA LYS A 139 14.87 -18.87 19.04
C LYS A 139 15.86 -19.43 18.01
N PHE A 140 16.24 -20.68 18.17
CA PHE A 140 17.21 -21.37 17.31
C PHE A 140 16.55 -22.38 16.35
N LYS A 141 15.27 -22.15 16.04
CA LYS A 141 14.52 -22.94 15.08
C LYS A 141 14.37 -22.18 13.76
N PRO A 142 14.44 -22.90 12.63
CA PRO A 142 14.14 -22.29 11.33
C PRO A 142 12.66 -21.93 11.25
N LEU A 143 12.33 -20.93 10.42
CA LEU A 143 10.96 -20.43 10.26
C LEU A 143 9.98 -21.53 9.84
N GLU A 144 10.42 -22.50 9.04
CA GLU A 144 9.59 -23.63 8.58
C GLU A 144 9.10 -24.52 9.71
N GLU A 145 9.82 -24.60 10.84
CA GLU A 145 9.42 -25.35 12.03
C GLU A 145 8.47 -24.58 12.96
N LEU A 146 8.11 -23.33 12.62
CA LEU A 146 7.34 -22.43 13.49
C LEU A 146 5.91 -22.22 12.93
N PRO A 147 4.97 -23.13 13.19
CA PRO A 147 3.64 -23.06 12.62
C PRO A 147 2.88 -21.81 13.08
N GLY A 148 2.18 -21.17 12.14
CA GLY A 148 1.34 -20.01 12.41
C GLY A 148 2.07 -18.67 12.50
N LEU A 149 3.42 -18.65 12.37
CA LEU A 149 4.21 -17.41 12.34
C LEU A 149 4.13 -16.72 10.97
N ILE A 150 4.15 -17.50 9.90
CA ILE A 150 4.10 -17.02 8.52
C ILE A 150 2.65 -16.96 8.07
N ARG A 151 2.21 -15.79 7.59
CA ARG A 151 0.88 -15.54 7.05
C ARG A 151 0.87 -15.74 5.55
N LYS A 152 -0.29 -16.10 4.99
CA LYS A 152 -0.46 -16.25 3.55
C LYS A 152 -0.16 -14.92 2.83
N ALA A 153 0.68 -14.97 1.79
CA ALA A 153 0.92 -13.84 0.89
C ALA A 153 -0.28 -13.60 -0.05
N THR A 154 -0.47 -12.35 -0.43
CA THR A 154 -1.37 -11.96 -1.53
C THR A 154 -0.49 -11.65 -2.73
N PHE A 155 -0.83 -12.23 -3.88
CA PHE A 155 -0.12 -12.00 -5.15
C PHE A 155 -0.97 -11.14 -6.07
N VAL A 156 -0.31 -10.22 -6.77
CA VAL A 156 -0.94 -9.33 -7.75
C VAL A 156 -0.05 -9.21 -8.99
N PRO A 157 -0.61 -9.13 -10.20
CA PRO A 157 0.18 -8.90 -11.40
C PRO A 157 0.74 -7.47 -11.41
N GLU A 158 1.91 -7.28 -12.01
CA GLU A 158 2.54 -5.95 -12.16
C GLU A 158 1.70 -4.97 -12.97
N THR A 159 0.85 -5.46 -13.87
CA THR A 159 -0.11 -4.68 -14.68
C THR A 159 -1.36 -4.27 -13.91
N ARG A 160 -1.46 -4.60 -12.63
CA ARG A 160 -2.64 -4.24 -11.82
C ARG A 160 -2.67 -2.74 -11.54
N HIS A 161 -3.77 -2.06 -11.93
CA HIS A 161 -3.95 -0.64 -11.64
C HIS A 161 -3.93 -0.36 -10.13
N VAL A 162 -3.10 0.62 -9.73
CA VAL A 162 -2.80 0.95 -8.33
C VAL A 162 -4.06 1.39 -7.58
N GLY A 163 -4.93 2.20 -8.18
CA GLY A 163 -6.18 2.63 -7.55
C GLY A 163 -7.12 1.47 -7.21
N GLN A 164 -7.23 0.46 -8.10
CA GLN A 164 -8.02 -0.74 -7.82
C GLN A 164 -7.35 -1.64 -6.78
N LEU A 165 -6.01 -1.74 -6.84
CA LEU A 165 -5.22 -2.51 -5.89
C LEU A 165 -5.38 -1.94 -4.50
N PHE A 166 -5.23 -0.63 -4.32
CA PHE A 166 -5.39 0.08 -3.05
C PHE A 166 -6.76 -0.21 -2.41
N ARG A 167 -7.86 -0.05 -3.17
CA ARG A 167 -9.22 -0.35 -2.69
C ARG A 167 -9.36 -1.82 -2.24
N THR A 168 -8.74 -2.74 -3.00
CA THR A 168 -8.78 -4.17 -2.67
C THR A 168 -7.98 -4.48 -1.40
N MET A 169 -6.78 -3.91 -1.28
CA MET A 169 -5.92 -4.07 -0.10
C MET A 169 -6.59 -3.50 1.14
N GLN A 170 -7.19 -2.31 1.05
CA GLN A 170 -7.94 -1.69 2.13
C GLN A 170 -9.13 -2.55 2.58
N ALA A 171 -9.97 -2.99 1.64
CA ALA A 171 -11.15 -3.80 1.94
C ALA A 171 -10.82 -5.14 2.59
N ARG A 172 -9.67 -5.73 2.24
CA ARG A 172 -9.18 -7.02 2.76
C ARG A 172 -8.23 -6.89 3.94
N GLN A 173 -7.90 -5.67 4.36
CA GLN A 173 -6.90 -5.37 5.39
C GLN A 173 -5.52 -6.00 5.08
N VAL A 174 -5.16 -6.02 3.80
CA VAL A 174 -3.85 -6.45 3.30
C VAL A 174 -2.96 -5.22 3.18
N HIS A 175 -1.81 -5.21 3.85
CA HIS A 175 -0.90 -4.07 3.84
C HIS A 175 0.34 -4.29 2.95
N MET A 176 0.57 -5.51 2.48
CA MET A 176 1.67 -5.86 1.58
C MET A 176 1.19 -6.95 0.62
N ALA A 177 1.47 -6.80 -0.66
CA ALA A 177 1.27 -7.80 -1.68
C ALA A 177 2.59 -8.09 -2.42
N VAL A 178 2.74 -9.33 -2.89
CA VAL A 178 3.83 -9.74 -3.77
C VAL A 178 3.41 -9.45 -5.21
N VAL A 179 4.23 -8.72 -5.93
CA VAL A 179 3.99 -8.38 -7.34
C VAL A 179 4.67 -9.44 -8.21
N VAL A 180 3.93 -9.97 -9.18
CA VAL A 180 4.42 -11.00 -10.10
C VAL A 180 4.32 -10.53 -11.55
N ASP A 181 5.29 -10.96 -12.35
CA ASP A 181 5.31 -10.73 -13.80
C ASP A 181 4.36 -11.70 -14.55
N GLU A 182 4.36 -11.61 -15.88
CA GLU A 182 3.54 -12.45 -16.75
C GLU A 182 3.94 -13.94 -16.75
N TYR A 183 5.14 -14.27 -16.26
CA TYR A 183 5.63 -15.64 -16.11
C TYR A 183 5.38 -16.21 -14.70
N GLY A 184 4.82 -15.40 -13.80
CA GLY A 184 4.59 -15.76 -12.41
C GLY A 184 5.82 -15.65 -11.51
N GLN A 185 6.91 -15.01 -11.99
CA GLN A 185 8.09 -14.73 -11.19
C GLN A 185 7.85 -13.49 -10.32
N THR A 186 8.48 -13.43 -9.16
CA THR A 186 8.38 -12.27 -8.28
C THR A 186 9.14 -11.08 -8.86
N ALA A 187 8.42 -10.05 -9.27
CA ALA A 187 8.97 -8.76 -9.72
C ALA A 187 9.33 -7.85 -8.54
N GLY A 188 8.57 -7.90 -7.45
CA GLY A 188 8.78 -7.08 -6.26
C GLY A 188 7.70 -7.25 -5.21
N ILE A 189 7.58 -6.25 -4.36
CA ILE A 189 6.48 -6.11 -3.39
C ILE A 189 5.86 -4.73 -3.51
N ILE A 190 4.60 -4.60 -3.10
CA ILE A 190 3.93 -3.33 -3.00
C ILE A 190 3.21 -3.25 -1.65
N THR A 191 3.38 -2.14 -0.94
CA THR A 191 2.71 -1.87 0.33
C THR A 191 1.66 -0.77 0.17
N MET A 192 0.75 -0.64 1.14
CA MET A 192 -0.19 0.49 1.17
C MET A 192 0.55 1.81 1.36
N GLU A 193 1.66 1.77 2.09
CA GLU A 193 2.53 2.90 2.33
C GLU A 193 3.19 3.37 1.01
N ASP A 194 3.74 2.47 0.19
CA ASP A 194 4.32 2.81 -1.13
C ASP A 194 3.31 3.50 -2.04
N ILE A 195 2.07 2.99 -2.05
CA ILE A 195 0.97 3.55 -2.83
C ILE A 195 0.65 4.99 -2.40
N LEU A 196 0.62 5.25 -1.08
CA LEU A 196 0.32 6.58 -0.54
C LEU A 196 1.50 7.56 -0.71
N GLU A 197 2.74 7.09 -0.56
CA GLU A 197 3.93 7.93 -0.76
C GLU A 197 4.11 8.34 -2.23
N ASP A 198 3.73 7.49 -3.17
CA ASP A 198 3.73 7.84 -4.58
C ASP A 198 2.68 8.91 -4.89
N GLU A 199 1.53 8.89 -4.23
CA GLU A 199 0.53 9.97 -4.29
C GLU A 199 1.08 11.30 -3.76
N ASP A 200 1.80 11.30 -2.64
CA ASP A 200 2.39 12.50 -2.03
C ASP A 200 3.51 13.12 -2.88
N ARG A 201 4.24 12.37 -3.69
CA ARG A 201 5.26 12.89 -4.61
C ARG A 201 4.68 13.78 -5.70
N TYR A 202 3.41 13.63 -6.05
CA TYR A 202 2.72 14.43 -7.06
C TYR A 202 1.87 15.57 -6.47
N SER A 203 1.57 15.53 -5.16
CA SER A 203 0.79 16.59 -4.51
C SER A 203 1.61 17.82 -4.10
N GLY A 204 2.86 17.92 -4.56
CA GLY A 204 3.69 19.13 -4.52
C GLY A 204 4.25 19.50 -3.13
N ARG A 205 5.55 19.42 -3.02
CA ARG A 205 6.32 20.22 -2.07
C ARG A 205 6.56 21.61 -2.68
#